data_009094ab69d13a38843fda637b17eb9f
#
_entry.id   009094ab69d13a38843fda637b17eb9f
#
_cell.length_a   1.000
_cell.length_b   1.000
_cell.length_c   1.000
_cell.angle_alpha   90.00
_cell.angle_beta   90.00
_cell.angle_gamma   90.00
#
_symmetry.space_group_name_H-M   'P 1'
#
loop_
_entity.id
_entity.type
_entity.pdbx_description
1 polymer ?
#
loop_
_entity_poly.entity_id
_entity_poly.type
_entity_poly.pdbx_seq_one_letter_code
_entity_poly.pdbx_strand_id
1 'polypeptide(L)'
;MGPGHIACLPGRPHPRAMIHPIAAELGLELNGSLDGAAAVIFWQASEDSAFHSPPDRLLEISSDRPVVNIGATDISKTTVARLSGEFFDDPLLIDPRSHRGPAVEKPEGNGLRQARIVECPIEPVHGFCYQRLVDNRLDDRWTEDLRPVLIGGEIVCLIRKERAIEARLGKPTGGSRRPELHEPTDYLTEGEIGKVQELAGALGADYCEIDCLRDRNSGALHAVDVNTTPALFDLLAPETREALITIQARAFSEAYLSGSGG
;
A
#
# COMPACT_ATOMS: atom_id res chain seq x y z
N MET A 1 26.46 18.67 15.57
CA MET A 1 25.95 17.33 15.16
C MET A 1 25.34 17.56 13.79
N GLY A 2 25.62 16.67 12.81
CA GLY A 2 24.97 16.74 11.51
C GLY A 2 23.46 16.46 11.64
N PRO A 3 22.67 16.74 10.59
CA PRO A 3 21.25 16.39 10.57
C PRO A 3 21.09 14.88 10.84
N GLY A 4 20.04 14.51 11.60
CA GLY A 4 19.68 13.12 11.78
C GLY A 4 19.30 12.49 10.43
N HIS A 5 19.20 11.16 10.36
CA HIS A 5 18.82 10.50 9.11
C HIS A 5 17.89 9.31 9.34
N ILE A 6 17.18 8.92 8.29
CA ILE A 6 16.43 7.68 8.20
C ILE A 6 17.24 6.70 7.35
N ALA A 7 17.52 5.51 7.89
CA ALA A 7 18.19 4.45 7.16
C ALA A 7 17.17 3.59 6.39
N CYS A 8 17.32 3.52 5.06
CA CYS A 8 16.49 2.66 4.20
C CYS A 8 17.35 1.51 3.66
N LEU A 9 17.01 0.26 3.96
CA LEU A 9 17.83 -0.92 3.69
C LEU A 9 16.96 -2.15 3.37
N PRO A 10 17.42 -3.08 2.51
CA PRO A 10 18.64 -3.03 1.69
C PRO A 10 18.48 -2.14 0.45
N GLY A 11 17.24 -1.81 0.05
CA GLY A 11 16.93 -0.99 -1.11
C GLY A 11 17.21 0.49 -0.88
N ARG A 12 17.21 1.25 -1.97
CA ARG A 12 17.22 2.71 -1.94
C ARG A 12 15.89 3.22 -2.42
N PRO A 13 15.26 4.15 -1.69
CA PRO A 13 14.01 4.76 -2.14
C PRO A 13 14.18 5.40 -3.52
N HIS A 14 13.26 5.08 -4.43
CA HIS A 14 13.18 5.76 -5.73
C HIS A 14 12.98 7.27 -5.50
N PRO A 15 13.52 8.19 -6.34
CA PRO A 15 13.40 9.64 -6.15
C PRO A 15 11.96 10.15 -5.96
N ARG A 16 10.95 9.39 -6.41
CA ARG A 16 9.53 9.70 -6.23
C ARG A 16 8.89 9.05 -5.01
N ALA A 17 9.66 8.31 -4.21
CA ALA A 17 9.13 7.68 -3.01
C ALA A 17 8.69 8.75 -1.99
N MET A 18 7.55 8.53 -1.35
CA MET A 18 6.97 9.46 -0.37
C MET A 18 7.89 9.70 0.82
N ILE A 19 8.77 8.77 1.15
CA ILE A 19 9.72 8.94 2.25
C ILE A 19 10.70 10.11 2.04
N HIS A 20 10.99 10.52 0.79
CA HIS A 20 11.85 11.70 0.53
C HIS A 20 11.26 13.01 1.05
N PRO A 21 10.03 13.40 0.65
CA PRO A 21 9.42 14.62 1.19
C PRO A 21 9.12 14.50 2.69
N ILE A 22 8.78 13.32 3.21
CA ILE A 22 8.62 13.11 4.66
C ILE A 22 9.93 13.41 5.40
N ALA A 23 11.06 12.85 4.96
CA ALA A 23 12.36 13.09 5.58
C ALA A 23 12.75 14.58 5.50
N ALA A 24 12.53 15.23 4.35
CA ALA A 24 12.81 16.66 4.16
C ALA A 24 11.97 17.53 5.11
N GLU A 25 10.67 17.24 5.27
CA GLU A 25 9.78 17.97 6.21
C GLU A 25 10.24 17.82 7.66
N LEU A 26 10.82 16.67 8.01
CA LEU A 26 11.36 16.40 9.35
C LEU A 26 12.81 16.91 9.54
N GLY A 27 13.43 17.50 8.53
CA GLY A 27 14.84 17.93 8.57
C GLY A 27 15.82 16.75 8.66
N LEU A 28 15.45 15.58 8.16
CA LEU A 28 16.24 14.36 8.15
C LEU A 28 16.77 14.06 6.75
N GLU A 29 17.92 13.39 6.68
CA GLU A 29 18.47 12.85 5.43
C GLU A 29 18.02 11.39 5.24
N LEU A 30 18.03 10.91 3.99
CA LEU A 30 17.87 9.48 3.68
C LEU A 30 19.22 8.88 3.30
N ASN A 31 19.62 7.80 3.95
CA ASN A 31 20.81 7.06 3.60
C ASN A 31 20.70 5.56 3.95
N GLY A 32 21.81 4.81 3.81
CA GLY A 32 21.87 3.38 4.14
C GLY A 32 22.68 3.07 5.41
N SER A 33 23.07 4.10 6.19
CA SER A 33 23.82 3.88 7.43
C SER A 33 22.87 3.56 8.58
N LEU A 34 23.23 2.55 9.36
CA LEU A 34 22.52 2.22 10.62
C LEU A 34 23.02 3.03 11.80
N ASP A 35 24.27 3.52 11.71
CA ASP A 35 24.93 4.27 12.80
C ASP A 35 24.30 5.66 12.93
N GLY A 36 23.72 5.92 14.09
CA GLY A 36 23.06 7.20 14.38
C GLY A 36 21.75 7.44 13.63
N ALA A 37 21.18 6.43 12.98
CA ALA A 37 19.90 6.57 12.34
C ALA A 37 18.77 6.85 13.35
N ALA A 38 17.97 7.88 13.09
CA ALA A 38 16.81 8.24 13.89
C ALA A 38 15.67 7.20 13.72
N ALA A 39 15.52 6.68 12.51
CA ALA A 39 14.62 5.55 12.20
C ALA A 39 15.27 4.61 11.19
N VAL A 40 14.84 3.35 11.20
CA VAL A 40 15.29 2.31 10.24
C VAL A 40 14.08 1.74 9.55
N ILE A 41 14.13 1.66 8.23
CA ILE A 41 13.05 1.09 7.41
C ILE A 41 13.63 -0.11 6.64
N PHE A 42 12.96 -1.24 6.73
CA PHE A 42 13.14 -2.32 5.77
C PHE A 42 12.53 -1.87 4.43
N TRP A 43 13.39 -1.29 3.58
CA TRP A 43 13.01 -0.84 2.25
C TRP A 43 13.35 -1.92 1.25
N GLN A 44 12.36 -2.46 0.59
CA GLN A 44 12.52 -3.62 -0.30
C GLN A 44 13.51 -3.33 -1.43
N ALA A 45 14.36 -4.31 -1.74
CA ALA A 45 15.40 -4.16 -2.75
C ALA A 45 14.87 -4.12 -4.19
N SER A 46 13.68 -4.69 -4.43
CA SER A 46 13.01 -4.72 -5.73
C SER A 46 11.53 -4.51 -5.55
N GLU A 47 10.96 -3.54 -6.26
CA GLU A 47 9.52 -3.28 -6.31
C GLU A 47 8.77 -4.37 -7.10
N ASP A 48 9.47 -5.11 -7.96
CA ASP A 48 8.88 -6.16 -8.79
C ASP A 48 8.67 -7.49 -8.04
N SER A 49 9.31 -7.65 -6.87
CA SER A 49 9.13 -8.83 -6.03
C SER A 49 7.92 -8.66 -5.09
N ALA A 50 7.21 -9.73 -4.84
CA ALA A 50 6.19 -9.82 -3.81
C ALA A 50 6.71 -10.46 -2.52
N PHE A 51 7.88 -11.13 -2.60
CA PHE A 51 8.51 -11.83 -1.50
C PHE A 51 9.84 -11.18 -1.16
N HIS A 52 10.04 -10.88 0.12
CA HIS A 52 11.18 -10.13 0.61
C HIS A 52 11.81 -10.83 1.81
N SER A 53 13.14 -10.75 1.91
CA SER A 53 13.88 -11.27 3.07
C SER A 53 14.69 -10.13 3.68
N PRO A 54 14.38 -9.73 4.92
CA PRO A 54 15.18 -8.76 5.62
C PRO A 54 16.62 -9.27 5.79
N PRO A 55 17.65 -8.41 5.59
CA PRO A 55 19.02 -8.78 5.90
C PRO A 55 19.19 -9.10 7.39
N ASP A 56 20.07 -10.06 7.74
CA ASP A 56 20.33 -10.49 9.12
C ASP A 56 20.59 -9.32 10.06
N ARG A 57 21.37 -8.32 9.61
CA ARG A 57 21.65 -7.12 10.39
C ARG A 57 20.40 -6.29 10.75
N LEU A 58 19.33 -6.33 9.95
CA LEU A 58 18.06 -5.68 10.29
C LEU A 58 17.27 -6.50 11.29
N LEU A 59 17.32 -7.82 11.18
CA LEU A 59 16.71 -8.74 12.17
C LEU A 59 17.40 -8.60 13.53
N GLU A 60 18.74 -8.50 13.57
CA GLU A 60 19.50 -8.25 14.79
C GLU A 60 19.09 -6.93 15.46
N ILE A 61 19.02 -5.84 14.68
CA ILE A 61 18.65 -4.52 15.21
C ILE A 61 17.20 -4.47 15.68
N SER A 62 16.31 -5.21 15.03
CA SER A 62 14.88 -5.23 15.39
C SER A 62 14.61 -5.78 16.80
N SER A 63 15.57 -6.47 17.40
CA SER A 63 15.51 -6.87 18.81
C SER A 63 15.70 -5.69 19.79
N ASP A 64 16.40 -4.65 19.38
CA ASP A 64 16.82 -3.54 20.23
C ASP A 64 16.02 -2.26 19.96
N ARG A 65 15.51 -2.09 18.74
CA ARG A 65 14.68 -0.95 18.35
C ARG A 65 13.73 -1.29 17.19
N PRO A 66 12.61 -0.55 17.03
CA PRO A 66 11.70 -0.75 15.93
C PRO A 66 12.39 -0.59 14.57
N VAL A 67 12.14 -1.53 13.65
CA VAL A 67 12.49 -1.45 12.25
C VAL A 67 11.19 -1.49 11.45
N VAL A 68 10.88 -0.38 10.80
CA VAL A 68 9.63 -0.20 10.05
C VAL A 68 9.53 -1.24 8.93
N ASN A 69 8.39 -1.87 8.77
CA ASN A 69 8.10 -2.90 7.77
C ASN A 69 8.96 -4.17 7.87
N ILE A 70 9.63 -4.45 9.01
CA ILE A 70 10.50 -5.64 9.12
C ILE A 70 9.74 -6.95 8.87
N GLY A 71 8.45 -6.98 9.20
CA GLY A 71 7.57 -8.13 8.99
C GLY A 71 6.98 -8.24 7.57
N ALA A 72 7.13 -7.22 6.73
CA ALA A 72 6.52 -7.20 5.39
C ALA A 72 7.30 -8.08 4.39
N THR A 73 7.30 -9.39 4.65
CA THR A 73 8.08 -10.39 3.88
C THR A 73 7.29 -11.03 2.76
N ASP A 74 5.97 -11.09 2.84
CA ASP A 74 5.06 -11.58 1.79
C ASP A 74 3.90 -10.61 1.59
N ILE A 75 3.99 -9.79 0.55
CA ILE A 75 2.95 -8.85 0.10
C ILE A 75 2.41 -9.25 -1.28
N SER A 76 2.48 -10.55 -1.61
CA SER A 76 1.94 -11.08 -2.86
C SER A 76 0.44 -10.83 -2.98
N LYS A 77 -0.02 -10.68 -4.22
CA LYS A 77 -1.44 -10.47 -4.50
C LYS A 77 -2.32 -11.62 -3.99
N THR A 78 -1.77 -12.84 -3.99
CA THR A 78 -2.43 -14.02 -3.42
C THR A 78 -2.58 -13.89 -1.91
N THR A 79 -1.52 -13.54 -1.17
CA THR A 79 -1.58 -13.36 0.29
C THR A 79 -2.51 -12.22 0.68
N VAL A 80 -2.40 -11.06 0.00
CA VAL A 80 -3.30 -9.92 0.23
C VAL A 80 -4.76 -10.30 -0.03
N ALA A 81 -5.07 -10.99 -1.14
CA ALA A 81 -6.45 -11.37 -1.47
C ALA A 81 -7.02 -12.41 -0.49
N ARG A 82 -6.20 -13.35 -0.02
CA ARG A 82 -6.60 -14.33 1.00
C ARG A 82 -6.94 -13.63 2.31
N LEU A 83 -6.03 -12.80 2.82
CA LEU A 83 -6.24 -12.05 4.06
C LEU A 83 -7.42 -11.08 3.93
N SER A 84 -7.57 -10.41 2.78
CA SER A 84 -8.75 -9.59 2.52
C SER A 84 -10.05 -10.39 2.68
N GLY A 85 -10.12 -11.59 2.09
CA GLY A 85 -11.27 -12.47 2.24
C GLY A 85 -11.54 -12.89 3.68
N GLU A 86 -10.48 -13.11 4.47
CA GLU A 86 -10.58 -13.50 5.88
C GLU A 86 -11.06 -12.34 6.76
N PHE A 87 -10.48 -11.14 6.63
CA PHE A 87 -10.82 -9.99 7.48
C PHE A 87 -12.13 -9.31 7.06
N PHE A 88 -12.46 -9.27 5.76
CA PHE A 88 -13.68 -8.63 5.28
C PHE A 88 -14.87 -9.59 5.13
N ASP A 89 -14.72 -10.88 5.47
CA ASP A 89 -15.76 -11.90 5.41
C ASP A 89 -16.37 -12.08 4.00
N ASP A 90 -15.61 -11.74 2.94
CA ASP A 90 -16.06 -11.86 1.55
C ASP A 90 -14.87 -12.31 0.66
N PRO A 91 -14.83 -13.58 0.21
CA PRO A 91 -13.71 -14.14 -0.52
C PRO A 91 -13.39 -13.37 -1.79
N LEU A 92 -12.17 -12.85 -1.86
CA LEU A 92 -11.64 -12.16 -3.04
C LEU A 92 -10.82 -13.10 -3.94
N LEU A 93 -9.99 -13.97 -3.33
CA LEU A 93 -9.20 -14.97 -4.03
C LEU A 93 -10.09 -16.06 -4.61
N ILE A 94 -9.87 -16.42 -5.88
CA ILE A 94 -10.62 -17.46 -6.57
C ILE A 94 -9.72 -18.52 -7.19
N ASP A 95 -10.25 -19.74 -7.35
CA ASP A 95 -9.66 -20.74 -8.27
C ASP A 95 -10.24 -20.53 -9.68
N PRO A 96 -9.42 -20.09 -10.67
CA PRO A 96 -9.93 -19.81 -12.02
C PRO A 96 -10.43 -21.04 -12.77
N ARG A 97 -10.13 -22.26 -12.32
CA ARG A 97 -10.66 -23.51 -12.93
C ARG A 97 -12.13 -23.72 -12.60
N SER A 98 -12.52 -23.33 -11.39
CA SER A 98 -13.89 -23.57 -10.88
C SER A 98 -14.78 -22.33 -10.93
N HIS A 99 -14.18 -21.12 -10.92
CA HIS A 99 -14.92 -19.87 -11.04
C HIS A 99 -15.70 -19.80 -12.35
N ARG A 100 -16.80 -19.06 -12.37
CA ARG A 100 -17.61 -18.79 -13.57
C ARG A 100 -17.80 -17.30 -13.72
N GLY A 101 -17.51 -16.79 -14.93
CA GLY A 101 -17.61 -15.36 -15.26
C GLY A 101 -16.29 -14.61 -15.15
N PRO A 102 -16.34 -13.26 -15.14
CA PRO A 102 -15.15 -12.43 -15.20
C PRO A 102 -14.35 -12.47 -13.90
N ALA A 103 -13.01 -12.51 -14.04
CA ALA A 103 -12.05 -12.44 -12.96
C ALA A 103 -10.92 -11.47 -13.33
N VAL A 104 -10.19 -11.00 -12.33
CA VAL A 104 -8.97 -10.20 -12.53
C VAL A 104 -7.78 -11.11 -12.37
N GLU A 105 -6.98 -11.26 -13.43
CA GLU A 105 -5.66 -11.89 -13.43
C GLU A 105 -4.60 -10.82 -13.21
N LYS A 106 -3.76 -10.98 -12.20
CA LYS A 106 -2.68 -10.05 -11.84
C LYS A 106 -1.37 -10.81 -11.62
N PRO A 107 -0.20 -10.29 -12.05
CA PRO A 107 1.08 -10.85 -11.61
C PRO A 107 1.22 -10.68 -10.10
N GLU A 108 1.93 -11.60 -9.43
CA GLU A 108 2.18 -11.54 -7.98
C GLU A 108 3.03 -10.34 -7.58
N GLY A 109 3.98 -9.93 -8.42
CA GLY A 109 4.84 -8.78 -8.15
C GLY A 109 4.13 -7.44 -8.22
N ASN A 110 4.65 -6.46 -7.49
CA ASN A 110 4.17 -5.09 -7.51
C ASN A 110 4.67 -4.33 -8.74
N GLY A 111 4.07 -3.18 -9.07
CA GLY A 111 4.55 -2.27 -10.11
C GLY A 111 4.36 -2.71 -11.55
N LEU A 112 4.11 -3.99 -11.83
CA LEU A 112 4.14 -4.57 -13.18
C LEU A 112 3.01 -4.11 -14.11
N ARG A 113 1.92 -3.53 -13.60
CA ARG A 113 0.79 -2.96 -14.37
C ARG A 113 0.24 -3.88 -15.49
N GLN A 114 0.26 -5.20 -15.27
CA GLN A 114 -0.16 -6.23 -16.23
C GLN A 114 -1.49 -6.90 -15.85
N ALA A 115 -2.25 -6.29 -14.96
CA ALA A 115 -3.57 -6.82 -14.60
C ALA A 115 -4.52 -6.78 -15.80
N ARG A 116 -5.33 -7.84 -15.96
CA ARG A 116 -6.35 -7.94 -17.02
C ARG A 116 -7.59 -8.65 -16.53
N ILE A 117 -8.71 -8.40 -17.18
CA ILE A 117 -9.94 -9.18 -16.98
C ILE A 117 -9.84 -10.41 -17.88
N VAL A 118 -10.14 -11.58 -17.29
CA VAL A 118 -10.22 -12.86 -17.98
C VAL A 118 -11.60 -13.47 -17.75
N GLU A 119 -12.07 -14.28 -18.68
CA GLU A 119 -13.33 -15.00 -18.54
C GLU A 119 -13.05 -16.44 -18.08
N CYS A 120 -13.50 -16.80 -16.89
CA CYS A 120 -13.33 -18.11 -16.31
C CYS A 120 -14.48 -19.07 -16.70
N PRO A 121 -14.19 -20.40 -16.79
CA PRO A 121 -13.02 -21.10 -16.26
C PRO A 121 -11.84 -21.09 -17.20
N ILE A 122 -10.64 -20.99 -16.63
CA ILE A 122 -9.35 -21.07 -17.35
C ILE A 122 -8.30 -21.82 -16.51
N GLU A 123 -7.24 -22.29 -17.16
CA GLU A 123 -6.07 -22.81 -16.45
C GLU A 123 -5.25 -21.64 -15.88
N PRO A 124 -4.83 -21.72 -14.60
CA PRO A 124 -4.02 -20.67 -13.99
C PRO A 124 -2.63 -20.63 -14.59
N VAL A 125 -2.10 -19.42 -14.74
CA VAL A 125 -0.73 -19.17 -15.16
C VAL A 125 0.15 -19.03 -13.91
N HIS A 126 1.30 -19.73 -13.89
CA HIS A 126 2.25 -19.61 -12.78
C HIS A 126 2.72 -18.16 -12.60
N GLY A 127 2.78 -17.68 -11.35
CA GLY A 127 3.19 -16.32 -11.03
C GLY A 127 2.07 -15.28 -11.12
N PHE A 128 0.83 -15.74 -11.32
CA PHE A 128 -0.36 -14.87 -11.34
C PHE A 128 -1.35 -15.26 -10.23
N CYS A 129 -1.95 -14.23 -9.65
CA CYS A 129 -3.08 -14.30 -8.74
C CYS A 129 -4.39 -14.05 -9.50
N TYR A 130 -5.45 -14.75 -9.09
CA TYR A 130 -6.79 -14.58 -9.65
C TYR A 130 -7.75 -14.08 -8.59
N GLN A 131 -8.36 -12.94 -8.83
CA GLN A 131 -9.30 -12.31 -7.91
C GLN A 131 -10.67 -12.15 -8.57
N ARG A 132 -11.71 -12.24 -7.76
CA ARG A 132 -13.06 -11.87 -8.18
C ARG A 132 -13.05 -10.43 -8.70
N LEU A 133 -13.77 -10.17 -9.77
CA LEU A 133 -13.94 -8.80 -10.28
C LEU A 133 -14.88 -8.03 -9.34
N VAL A 134 -14.32 -7.10 -8.57
CA VAL A 134 -15.10 -6.19 -7.73
C VAL A 134 -15.66 -5.07 -8.60
N ASP A 135 -16.95 -4.82 -8.56
CA ASP A 135 -17.57 -3.70 -9.29
C ASP A 135 -17.48 -2.40 -8.49
N ASN A 136 -16.37 -1.70 -8.64
CA ASN A 136 -16.10 -0.41 -7.97
C ASN A 136 -16.50 0.81 -8.82
N ARG A 137 -17.46 0.66 -9.73
CA ARG A 137 -17.96 1.78 -10.54
C ARG A 137 -18.78 2.77 -9.70
N LEU A 138 -18.46 4.05 -9.84
CA LEU A 138 -19.30 5.14 -9.37
C LEU A 138 -20.51 5.34 -10.28
N ASP A 139 -20.26 5.32 -11.59
CA ASP A 139 -21.24 5.48 -12.66
C ASP A 139 -20.82 4.71 -13.92
N ASP A 140 -21.38 5.06 -15.10
CA ASP A 140 -21.07 4.40 -16.37
C ASP A 140 -19.71 4.84 -16.97
N ARG A 141 -19.01 5.78 -16.35
CA ARG A 141 -17.75 6.37 -16.85
C ARG A 141 -16.58 6.22 -15.88
N TRP A 142 -16.83 6.18 -14.57
CA TRP A 142 -15.81 6.31 -13.53
C TRP A 142 -15.83 5.14 -12.55
N THR A 143 -14.65 4.72 -12.14
CA THR A 143 -14.40 3.80 -11.03
C THR A 143 -13.71 4.54 -9.89
N GLU A 144 -13.89 4.06 -8.66
CA GLU A 144 -13.29 4.59 -7.46
C GLU A 144 -12.32 3.58 -6.84
N ASP A 145 -11.13 4.06 -6.47
CA ASP A 145 -10.19 3.35 -5.61
C ASP A 145 -10.02 4.17 -4.33
N LEU A 146 -10.20 3.53 -3.18
CA LEU A 146 -9.92 4.09 -1.86
C LEU A 146 -8.54 3.62 -1.42
N ARG A 147 -7.70 4.56 -1.00
CA ARG A 147 -6.33 4.23 -0.60
C ARG A 147 -6.03 4.77 0.79
N PRO A 148 -6.35 4.02 1.87
CA PRO A 148 -5.87 4.32 3.20
C PRO A 148 -4.34 4.28 3.24
N VAL A 149 -3.75 5.27 3.91
CA VAL A 149 -2.31 5.42 4.17
C VAL A 149 -2.07 5.07 5.63
N LEU A 150 -1.21 4.09 5.87
CA LEU A 150 -0.90 3.60 7.22
C LEU A 150 0.52 3.98 7.62
N ILE A 151 0.67 4.45 8.86
CA ILE A 151 1.96 4.74 9.52
C ILE A 151 1.85 4.32 10.98
N GLY A 152 2.75 3.47 11.43
CA GLY A 152 2.71 2.92 12.79
C GLY A 152 1.50 2.02 13.05
N GLY A 153 0.92 1.42 12.01
CA GLY A 153 -0.28 0.61 12.10
C GLY A 153 -1.60 1.40 12.11
N GLU A 154 -1.54 2.74 12.14
CA GLU A 154 -2.72 3.61 12.14
C GLU A 154 -3.00 4.20 10.75
N ILE A 155 -4.27 4.30 10.35
CA ILE A 155 -4.66 4.99 9.13
C ILE A 155 -4.63 6.49 9.38
N VAL A 156 -3.68 7.18 8.76
CA VAL A 156 -3.44 8.62 8.98
C VAL A 156 -4.19 9.53 8.02
N CYS A 157 -4.56 9.03 6.86
CA CYS A 157 -5.42 9.69 5.88
C CYS A 157 -5.89 8.70 4.83
N LEU A 158 -6.82 9.13 3.98
CA LEU A 158 -7.32 8.35 2.85
C LEU A 158 -7.16 9.15 1.56
N ILE A 159 -6.59 8.52 0.54
CA ILE A 159 -6.49 9.09 -0.81
C ILE A 159 -7.56 8.44 -1.67
N ARG A 160 -8.49 9.24 -2.15
CA ARG A 160 -9.52 8.82 -3.09
C ARG A 160 -9.06 9.05 -4.51
N LYS A 161 -9.17 8.03 -5.36
CA LYS A 161 -8.80 8.10 -6.78
C LYS A 161 -9.98 7.72 -7.66
N GLU A 162 -10.25 8.53 -8.66
CA GLU A 162 -11.22 8.22 -9.69
C GLU A 162 -10.52 8.00 -11.03
N ARG A 163 -10.86 6.91 -11.69
CA ARG A 163 -10.34 6.56 -13.01
C ARG A 163 -11.46 6.28 -13.97
N ALA A 164 -11.27 6.64 -15.23
CA ALA A 164 -12.17 6.18 -16.27
C ALA A 164 -12.18 4.64 -16.33
N ILE A 165 -13.33 4.04 -16.64
CA ILE A 165 -13.49 2.58 -16.71
C ILE A 165 -12.46 1.97 -17.68
N GLU A 166 -12.14 2.64 -18.77
CA GLU A 166 -11.14 2.21 -19.76
C GLU A 166 -9.71 2.25 -19.20
N ALA A 167 -9.45 3.10 -18.18
CA ALA A 167 -8.16 3.18 -17.47
C ALA A 167 -8.05 2.21 -16.29
N ARG A 168 -9.08 1.42 -16.05
CA ARG A 168 -9.10 0.36 -15.03
C ARG A 168 -7.93 -0.59 -15.25
N LEU A 169 -7.41 -1.15 -14.19
CA LEU A 169 -6.28 -2.08 -14.20
C LEU A 169 -4.96 -1.49 -14.72
N GLY A 170 -4.76 -0.17 -14.54
CA GLY A 170 -3.49 0.49 -14.82
C GLY A 170 -3.22 0.79 -16.29
N LYS A 171 -4.21 0.65 -17.18
CA LYS A 171 -4.08 1.09 -18.58
C LYS A 171 -3.97 2.60 -18.63
N PRO A 172 -3.05 3.18 -19.44
CA PRO A 172 -2.85 4.63 -19.51
C PRO A 172 -3.92 5.37 -20.31
N THR A 173 -4.87 4.65 -20.90
CA THR A 173 -5.95 5.21 -21.74
C THR A 173 -7.18 5.51 -20.90
N GLY A 174 -7.81 6.65 -21.10
CA GLY A 174 -9.12 6.97 -20.53
C GLY A 174 -9.13 8.08 -19.47
N GLY A 175 -7.99 8.46 -18.93
CA GLY A 175 -7.89 9.57 -17.98
C GLY A 175 -8.15 9.18 -16.53
N SER A 176 -7.69 10.06 -15.63
CA SER A 176 -7.94 10.01 -14.20
C SER A 176 -8.31 11.42 -13.73
N ARG A 177 -9.18 11.53 -12.75
CA ARG A 177 -9.37 12.78 -12.02
C ARG A 177 -8.21 12.99 -11.05
N ARG A 178 -8.06 14.22 -10.57
CA ARG A 178 -7.07 14.52 -9.54
C ARG A 178 -7.41 13.72 -8.29
N PRO A 179 -6.43 13.03 -7.67
CA PRO A 179 -6.66 12.37 -6.38
C PRO A 179 -7.05 13.39 -5.32
N GLU A 180 -7.92 13.01 -4.43
CA GLU A 180 -8.41 13.82 -3.32
C GLU A 180 -7.95 13.22 -1.99
N LEU A 181 -7.65 14.08 -1.01
CA LEU A 181 -7.26 13.70 0.33
C LEU A 181 -8.46 13.87 1.27
N HIS A 182 -8.73 12.87 2.10
CA HIS A 182 -9.87 12.80 3.00
C HIS A 182 -9.49 12.25 4.37
N GLU A 183 -10.34 12.50 5.36
CA GLU A 183 -10.32 11.75 6.61
C GLU A 183 -10.80 10.31 6.33
N PRO A 184 -10.21 9.30 7.00
CA PRO A 184 -10.61 7.90 6.78
C PRO A 184 -12.11 7.66 6.99
N THR A 185 -12.70 8.32 7.99
CA THR A 185 -14.12 8.20 8.36
C THR A 185 -15.11 8.78 7.35
N ASP A 186 -14.63 9.54 6.36
CA ASP A 186 -15.48 10.04 5.27
C ASP A 186 -15.92 8.90 4.33
N TYR A 187 -15.11 7.83 4.25
CA TYR A 187 -15.30 6.71 3.29
C TYR A 187 -15.31 5.34 3.92
N LEU A 188 -14.76 5.19 5.14
CA LEU A 188 -14.66 3.91 5.84
C LEU A 188 -15.44 3.98 7.16
N THR A 189 -16.18 2.93 7.47
CA THR A 189 -16.74 2.75 8.81
C THR A 189 -15.64 2.41 9.82
N GLU A 190 -15.89 2.62 11.11
CA GLU A 190 -14.94 2.23 12.18
C GLU A 190 -14.54 0.74 12.09
N GLY A 191 -15.51 -0.13 11.77
CA GLY A 191 -15.24 -1.57 11.59
C GLY A 191 -14.33 -1.85 10.40
N GLU A 192 -14.48 -1.11 9.28
CA GLU A 192 -13.61 -1.26 8.11
C GLU A 192 -12.21 -0.70 8.39
N ILE A 193 -12.09 0.39 9.13
CA ILE A 193 -10.81 0.93 9.60
C ILE A 193 -10.06 -0.15 10.39
N GLY A 194 -10.72 -0.76 11.40
CA GLY A 194 -10.11 -1.85 12.17
C GLY A 194 -9.65 -3.02 11.30
N LYS A 195 -10.49 -3.47 10.36
CA LYS A 195 -10.16 -4.57 9.43
C LYS A 195 -8.96 -4.25 8.52
N VAL A 196 -8.83 -3.01 8.05
CA VAL A 196 -7.68 -2.55 7.25
C VAL A 196 -6.40 -2.56 8.10
N GLN A 197 -6.48 -2.11 9.36
CA GLN A 197 -5.35 -2.12 10.29
C GLN A 197 -4.92 -3.55 10.66
N GLU A 198 -5.88 -4.44 10.94
CA GLU A 198 -5.63 -5.86 11.18
C GLU A 198 -4.95 -6.55 9.98
N LEU A 199 -5.40 -6.26 8.76
CA LEU A 199 -4.79 -6.77 7.54
C LEU A 199 -3.36 -6.28 7.38
N ALA A 200 -3.10 -4.99 7.60
CA ALA A 200 -1.74 -4.43 7.57
C ALA A 200 -0.84 -5.09 8.61
N GLY A 201 -1.33 -5.26 9.85
CA GLY A 201 -0.64 -5.96 10.92
C GLY A 201 -0.31 -7.41 10.59
N ALA A 202 -1.26 -8.15 9.99
CA ALA A 202 -1.05 -9.53 9.55
C ALA A 202 -0.01 -9.65 8.41
N LEU A 203 0.15 -8.60 7.60
CA LEU A 203 1.19 -8.50 6.58
C LEU A 203 2.54 -8.00 7.13
N GLY A 204 2.58 -7.52 8.38
CA GLY A 204 3.76 -6.87 8.95
C GLY A 204 4.11 -5.54 8.29
N ALA A 205 3.11 -4.85 7.75
CA ALA A 205 3.25 -3.61 6.99
C ALA A 205 2.88 -2.39 7.85
N ASP A 206 3.87 -1.82 8.55
CA ASP A 206 3.69 -0.68 9.45
C ASP A 206 3.62 0.68 8.74
N TYR A 207 4.25 0.77 7.55
CA TYR A 207 4.26 1.92 6.67
C TYR A 207 3.88 1.46 5.28
N CYS A 208 2.64 1.71 4.88
CA CYS A 208 2.13 1.25 3.60
C CYS A 208 0.94 2.08 3.11
N GLU A 209 0.58 1.86 1.86
CA GLU A 209 -0.70 2.22 1.28
C GLU A 209 -1.43 0.94 0.87
N ILE A 210 -2.74 0.88 1.12
CA ILE A 210 -3.58 -0.27 0.74
C ILE A 210 -4.59 0.17 -0.29
N ASP A 211 -4.61 -0.46 -1.47
CA ASP A 211 -5.65 -0.21 -2.46
C ASP A 211 -6.90 -1.01 -2.08
N CYS A 212 -7.97 -0.29 -1.76
CA CYS A 212 -9.27 -0.84 -1.42
C CYS A 212 -10.31 -0.50 -2.49
N LEU A 213 -11.17 -1.45 -2.79
CA LEU A 213 -12.30 -1.29 -3.70
C LEU A 213 -13.61 -1.57 -2.95
N ARG A 214 -14.59 -0.68 -3.09
CA ARG A 214 -15.94 -0.92 -2.59
C ARG A 214 -16.81 -1.49 -3.72
N ASP A 215 -17.38 -2.66 -3.50
CA ASP A 215 -18.32 -3.24 -4.45
C ASP A 215 -19.66 -2.47 -4.40
N ARG A 216 -20.05 -1.90 -5.52
CA ARG A 216 -21.28 -1.07 -5.61
C ARG A 216 -22.57 -1.84 -5.35
N ASN A 217 -22.56 -3.16 -5.54
CA ASN A 217 -23.77 -3.98 -5.42
C ASN A 217 -23.98 -4.47 -4.00
N SER A 218 -22.91 -4.88 -3.32
CA SER A 218 -22.95 -5.40 -1.94
C SER A 218 -22.59 -4.34 -0.89
N GLY A 219 -21.87 -3.27 -1.28
CA GLY A 219 -21.26 -2.32 -0.36
C GLY A 219 -20.01 -2.86 0.35
N ALA A 220 -19.61 -4.10 0.12
CA ALA A 220 -18.44 -4.71 0.75
C ALA A 220 -17.15 -4.04 0.30
N LEU A 221 -16.24 -3.83 1.27
CA LEU A 221 -14.88 -3.33 1.02
C LEU A 221 -13.93 -4.51 0.80
N HIS A 222 -12.99 -4.37 -0.12
CA HIS A 222 -11.97 -5.37 -0.44
C HIS A 222 -10.61 -4.72 -0.55
N ALA A 223 -9.62 -5.17 0.21
CA ALA A 223 -8.22 -4.82 -0.01
C ALA A 223 -7.66 -5.66 -1.17
N VAL A 224 -7.22 -5.00 -2.24
CA VAL A 224 -6.81 -5.67 -3.47
C VAL A 224 -5.31 -5.60 -3.75
N ASP A 225 -4.60 -4.71 -3.06
CA ASP A 225 -3.16 -4.50 -3.20
C ASP A 225 -2.59 -3.79 -1.98
N VAL A 226 -1.32 -4.07 -1.65
CA VAL A 226 -0.56 -3.39 -0.58
C VAL A 226 0.76 -2.88 -1.16
N ASN A 227 1.09 -1.63 -0.89
CA ASN A 227 2.33 -0.99 -1.31
C ASN A 227 3.11 -0.51 -0.08
N THR A 228 4.25 -1.14 0.21
CA THR A 228 5.16 -0.82 1.32
C THR A 228 6.27 0.17 0.94
N THR A 229 6.28 0.62 -0.31
CA THR A 229 7.18 1.66 -0.85
C THR A 229 6.38 2.79 -1.51
N PRO A 230 5.51 3.50 -0.75
CA PRO A 230 4.61 4.50 -1.30
C PRO A 230 5.33 5.55 -2.15
N ALA A 231 4.71 5.94 -3.26
CA ALA A 231 5.24 6.96 -4.16
C ALA A 231 4.30 8.16 -4.24
N LEU A 232 4.89 9.35 -4.37
CA LEU A 232 4.14 10.60 -4.54
C LEU A 232 3.38 10.59 -5.88
N PHE A 233 2.12 10.96 -5.84
CA PHE A 233 1.27 11.05 -7.05
C PHE A 233 1.53 12.33 -7.83
N ASP A 234 1.80 12.21 -9.13
CA ASP A 234 2.04 13.36 -10.03
C ASP A 234 0.82 14.27 -10.18
N LEU A 235 -0.38 13.70 -10.05
CA LEU A 235 -1.65 14.40 -10.29
C LEU A 235 -2.19 15.16 -9.08
N LEU A 236 -1.54 15.10 -7.91
CA LEU A 236 -1.98 15.86 -6.74
C LEU A 236 -1.87 17.37 -6.99
N ALA A 237 -2.90 18.10 -6.57
CA ALA A 237 -2.80 19.57 -6.47
C ALA A 237 -1.69 19.94 -5.47
N PRO A 238 -0.98 21.08 -5.66
CA PRO A 238 0.10 21.48 -4.77
C PRO A 238 -0.31 21.50 -3.29
N GLU A 239 -1.47 22.06 -2.98
CA GLU A 239 -2.00 22.18 -1.62
C GLU A 239 -2.31 20.80 -1.02
N THR A 240 -2.89 19.90 -1.81
CA THR A 240 -3.16 18.51 -1.39
C THR A 240 -1.86 17.75 -1.15
N ARG A 241 -0.84 18.00 -1.97
CA ARG A 241 0.49 17.40 -1.82
C ARG A 241 1.16 17.84 -0.52
N GLU A 242 1.15 19.15 -0.21
CA GLU A 242 1.70 19.69 1.03
C GLU A 242 0.98 19.11 2.24
N ALA A 243 -0.36 19.10 2.24
CA ALA A 243 -1.15 18.52 3.31
C ALA A 243 -0.81 17.03 3.53
N LEU A 244 -0.72 16.24 2.45
CA LEU A 244 -0.37 14.82 2.51
C LEU A 244 1.02 14.60 3.12
N ILE A 245 2.02 15.41 2.74
CA ILE A 245 3.39 15.34 3.27
C ILE A 245 3.37 15.67 4.76
N THR A 246 2.73 16.77 5.16
CA THR A 246 2.67 17.22 6.55
C THR A 246 1.98 16.19 7.46
N ILE A 247 0.84 15.61 7.02
CA ILE A 247 0.14 14.56 7.77
C ILE A 247 1.04 13.35 7.98
N GLN A 248 1.67 12.85 6.90
CA GLN A 248 2.54 11.68 6.97
C GLN A 248 3.82 11.94 7.77
N ALA A 249 4.44 13.12 7.63
CA ALA A 249 5.64 13.48 8.40
C ALA A 249 5.34 13.53 9.90
N ARG A 250 4.22 14.15 10.30
CA ARG A 250 3.79 14.18 11.68
C ARG A 250 3.57 12.76 12.23
N ALA A 251 2.79 11.94 11.54
CA ALA A 251 2.50 10.58 11.96
C ALA A 251 3.79 9.72 12.03
N PHE A 252 4.71 9.88 11.08
CA PHE A 252 6.00 9.20 11.07
C PHE A 252 6.85 9.61 12.28
N SER A 253 6.88 10.90 12.63
CA SER A 253 7.59 11.40 13.80
C SER A 253 7.00 10.84 15.10
N GLU A 254 5.68 10.84 15.23
CA GLU A 254 4.98 10.32 16.39
C GLU A 254 5.22 8.82 16.58
N ALA A 255 5.14 8.03 15.48
CA ALA A 255 5.27 6.58 15.53
C ALA A 255 6.72 6.10 15.74
N TYR A 256 7.72 6.77 15.15
CA TYR A 256 9.06 6.19 15.03
C TYR A 256 10.19 7.06 15.58
N LEU A 257 9.96 8.34 15.89
CA LEU A 257 11.01 9.25 16.37
C LEU A 257 10.81 9.67 17.83
N SER A 258 9.59 9.58 18.36
CA SER A 258 9.27 10.07 19.71
C SER A 258 9.78 9.19 20.87
N GLY A 259 10.35 8.01 20.58
CA GLY A 259 10.89 7.09 21.59
C GLY A 259 12.41 7.17 21.83
N SER A 260 13.13 8.11 21.19
CA SER A 260 14.61 8.16 21.22
C SER A 260 15.19 9.09 22.31
N GLY A 261 14.40 9.41 23.35
CA GLY A 261 14.76 10.32 24.43
C GLY A 261 14.51 9.72 25.81
N GLY A 262 15.28 8.69 26.18
CA GLY A 262 15.29 8.13 27.51
C GLY A 262 16.68 7.63 27.87
#